data_cdea9835fecf2887ff224f0d103fa0a2
#
_entry.id   cdea9835fecf2887ff224f0d103fa0a2
#
_cell.length_a   1.000
_cell.length_b   1.000
_cell.length_c   1.000
_cell.angle_alpha   90.00
_cell.angle_beta   90.00
_cell.angle_gamma   90.00
#
_symmetry.space_group_name_H-M   'P 1'
#
loop_
_entity.id
_entity.type
_entity.pdbx_description
1 polymer ?
#
loop_
_entity_poly.entity_id
_entity_poly.type
_entity_poly.pdbx_seq_one_letter_code
_entity_poly.pdbx_strand_id
1 'polypeptide(L)'
;MVVAGGRGARAGLGRNKVFFAWKGRSVLSRCLDALERSGALDGAVLVLGAEDFEQYDALCAREGASPLVKRVVAGGDCRRRSVRSGLAALPEEVEIVAVHDAARPFVSPEAVRETVQSARKWGSGVISTPVTDTIKRVGPDGAVETLDRSQLRAVQTPQTFDCAKLKAAHERAEAEGFDATDDAALFEHYYGSVRLVTAPGAEANIKLTNPADFEKLSRPAMRIGSGYDAHRLAEGRKLILCGIDVPHTRGLDGHSDADVAVHALMDALLGALGEGDIGRHFPDSDPAYKGISSMLLLEQVMKIVREHGYGVANADVTIVAQKPKLAAYIPAMRENLARALGTDAVNVKATTTERMGFEGEELGISAQAVALLTAAE
;
A
#
# COMPACT_ATOMS: atom_id res chain seq x y z
N MET A 1 5.99 -23.32 -13.01
CA MET A 1 5.54 -22.56 -14.21
C MET A 1 5.10 -21.17 -13.77
N VAL A 2 5.57 -20.12 -14.44
CA VAL A 2 5.23 -18.71 -14.14
C VAL A 2 4.47 -18.13 -15.34
N VAL A 3 3.21 -17.70 -15.11
CA VAL A 3 2.33 -17.19 -16.16
C VAL A 3 2.39 -15.67 -16.20
N ALA A 4 2.89 -15.12 -17.31
CA ALA A 4 3.16 -13.69 -17.51
C ALA A 4 2.56 -13.12 -18.83
N GLY A 5 1.74 -13.90 -19.56
CA GLY A 5 1.19 -13.54 -20.87
C GLY A 5 0.00 -12.57 -20.88
N GLY A 6 -0.30 -11.90 -19.75
CA GLY A 6 -1.44 -10.98 -19.68
C GLY A 6 -1.11 -9.60 -20.26
N ARG A 7 -1.91 -9.11 -21.23
CA ARG A 7 -1.74 -7.81 -21.91
C ARG A 7 -1.79 -6.56 -21.02
N GLY A 8 -2.01 -6.71 -19.71
CA GLY A 8 -2.01 -5.58 -18.76
C GLY A 8 -3.11 -4.53 -18.98
N ALA A 9 -4.13 -4.80 -19.79
CA ALA A 9 -5.18 -3.83 -20.15
C ALA A 9 -5.83 -3.16 -18.94
N ARG A 10 -6.07 -3.92 -17.86
CA ARG A 10 -6.66 -3.41 -16.61
C ARG A 10 -5.70 -2.57 -15.76
N ALA A 11 -4.40 -2.65 -16.01
CA ALA A 11 -3.39 -1.89 -15.27
C ALA A 11 -3.17 -0.48 -15.82
N GLY A 12 -3.72 -0.15 -17.00
CA GLY A 12 -3.60 1.17 -17.61
C GLY A 12 -2.17 1.59 -18.03
N LEU A 13 -1.22 0.64 -18.05
CA LEU A 13 0.21 0.95 -18.25
C LEU A 13 0.65 0.94 -19.71
N GLY A 14 -0.26 0.66 -20.68
CA GLY A 14 0.06 0.58 -22.12
C GLY A 14 1.05 -0.54 -22.50
N ARG A 15 1.47 -1.37 -21.55
CA ARG A 15 2.40 -2.50 -21.69
C ARG A 15 2.10 -3.59 -20.69
N ASN A 16 2.72 -4.77 -20.84
CA ASN A 16 2.57 -5.85 -19.88
C ASN A 16 3.12 -5.41 -18.51
N LYS A 17 2.25 -5.44 -17.52
CA LYS A 17 2.49 -4.96 -16.14
C LYS A 17 3.62 -5.68 -15.40
N VAL A 18 3.99 -6.89 -15.81
CA VAL A 18 5.08 -7.65 -15.17
C VAL A 18 6.45 -6.99 -15.40
N PHE A 19 6.58 -6.14 -16.44
CA PHE A 19 7.78 -5.36 -16.73
C PHE A 19 7.83 -3.99 -16.03
N PHE A 20 6.81 -3.67 -15.23
CA PHE A 20 6.84 -2.45 -14.44
C PHE A 20 8.00 -2.51 -13.43
N ALA A 21 8.84 -1.46 -13.44
CA ALA A 21 9.97 -1.35 -12.51
C ALA A 21 9.55 -0.62 -11.24
N TRP A 22 9.84 -1.23 -10.10
CA TRP A 22 9.64 -0.67 -8.77
C TRP A 22 10.93 -0.79 -7.96
N LYS A 23 11.43 0.33 -7.44
CA LYS A 23 12.71 0.40 -6.71
C LYS A 23 13.85 -0.32 -7.48
N GLY A 24 13.98 0.02 -8.75
CA GLY A 24 15.07 -0.46 -9.62
C GLY A 24 14.92 -1.90 -10.12
N ARG A 25 13.84 -2.63 -9.81
CA ARG A 25 13.65 -4.02 -10.22
C ARG A 25 12.23 -4.27 -10.71
N SER A 26 12.07 -5.06 -11.77
CA SER A 26 10.75 -5.35 -12.36
C SER A 26 9.89 -6.25 -11.47
N VAL A 27 8.58 -6.19 -11.65
CA VAL A 27 7.62 -7.11 -11.01
C VAL A 27 7.96 -8.57 -11.32
N LEU A 28 8.32 -8.87 -12.58
CA LEU A 28 8.70 -10.22 -13.00
C LEU A 28 9.96 -10.71 -12.29
N SER A 29 11.02 -9.90 -12.26
CA SER A 29 12.27 -10.29 -11.57
C SER A 29 12.03 -10.52 -10.08
N ARG A 30 11.24 -9.66 -9.42
CA ARG A 30 10.87 -9.84 -8.00
C ARG A 30 10.09 -11.12 -7.75
N CYS A 31 9.14 -11.44 -8.65
CA CYS A 31 8.39 -12.69 -8.59
C CYS A 31 9.34 -13.90 -8.72
N LEU A 32 10.23 -13.89 -9.69
CA LEU A 32 11.20 -14.97 -9.89
C LEU A 32 12.18 -15.11 -8.70
N ASP A 33 12.67 -13.98 -8.17
CA ASP A 33 13.52 -13.97 -6.98
C ASP A 33 12.80 -14.55 -5.74
N ALA A 34 11.50 -14.26 -5.58
CA ALA A 34 10.71 -14.79 -4.47
C ALA A 34 10.50 -16.31 -4.59
N LEU A 35 10.26 -16.80 -5.80
CA LEU A 35 10.13 -18.23 -6.08
C LEU A 35 11.45 -18.96 -5.86
N GLU A 36 12.57 -18.40 -6.33
CA GLU A 36 13.91 -18.96 -6.16
C GLU A 36 14.32 -19.07 -4.68
N ARG A 37 14.04 -18.03 -3.89
CA ARG A 37 14.31 -18.05 -2.44
C ARG A 37 13.56 -19.14 -1.68
N SER A 38 12.51 -19.71 -2.26
CA SER A 38 11.83 -20.85 -1.62
C SER A 38 12.70 -22.09 -1.49
N GLY A 39 13.65 -22.28 -2.41
CA GLY A 39 14.46 -23.50 -2.51
C GLY A 39 13.65 -24.79 -2.76
N ALA A 40 12.38 -24.66 -3.13
CA ALA A 40 11.46 -25.80 -3.32
C ALA A 40 11.22 -26.15 -4.80
N LEU A 41 11.82 -25.40 -5.72
CA LEU A 41 11.60 -25.51 -7.15
C LEU A 41 12.93 -25.79 -7.86
N ASP A 42 12.96 -26.82 -8.71
CA ASP A 42 14.13 -27.20 -9.51
C ASP A 42 14.34 -26.31 -10.74
N GLY A 43 13.27 -25.68 -11.21
CA GLY A 43 13.29 -24.76 -12.35
C GLY A 43 11.92 -24.18 -12.66
N ALA A 44 11.87 -23.24 -13.59
CA ALA A 44 10.64 -22.63 -14.05
C ALA A 44 10.55 -22.58 -15.59
N VAL A 45 9.37 -22.85 -16.10
CA VAL A 45 8.94 -22.46 -17.45
C VAL A 45 8.23 -21.13 -17.31
N LEU A 46 8.73 -20.08 -17.98
CA LEU A 46 8.13 -18.76 -18.07
C LEU A 46 7.25 -18.68 -19.31
N VAL A 47 5.97 -18.32 -19.12
CA VAL A 47 4.99 -18.19 -20.20
C VAL A 47 4.72 -16.70 -20.44
N LEU A 48 5.12 -16.17 -21.59
CA LEU A 48 4.98 -14.76 -21.98
C LEU A 48 3.97 -14.58 -23.12
N GLY A 49 3.47 -13.37 -23.34
CA GLY A 49 2.89 -13.00 -24.62
C GLY A 49 3.94 -13.06 -25.73
N ALA A 50 3.52 -13.41 -26.96
CA ALA A 50 4.46 -13.49 -28.07
C ALA A 50 5.15 -12.14 -28.36
N GLU A 51 4.47 -11.04 -28.09
CA GLU A 51 4.95 -9.67 -28.20
C GLU A 51 5.94 -9.25 -27.10
N ASP A 52 6.08 -10.02 -26.02
CA ASP A 52 6.84 -9.65 -24.84
C ASP A 52 8.29 -10.20 -24.80
N PHE A 53 8.68 -11.02 -25.76
CA PHE A 53 9.99 -11.69 -25.77
C PHE A 53 11.15 -10.70 -25.83
N GLU A 54 11.11 -9.73 -26.75
CA GLU A 54 12.15 -8.69 -26.86
C GLU A 54 12.27 -7.90 -25.56
N GLN A 55 11.14 -7.59 -24.92
CA GLN A 55 11.13 -6.86 -23.66
C GLN A 55 11.71 -7.70 -22.51
N TYR A 56 11.50 -9.02 -22.53
CA TYR A 56 12.12 -9.94 -21.58
C TYR A 56 13.63 -10.04 -21.78
N ASP A 57 14.11 -10.11 -23.03
CA ASP A 57 15.54 -10.12 -23.33
C ASP A 57 16.22 -8.83 -22.86
N ALA A 58 15.60 -7.68 -23.12
CA ALA A 58 16.06 -6.38 -22.62
C ALA A 58 16.05 -6.32 -21.08
N LEU A 59 15.06 -6.95 -20.43
CA LEU A 59 14.99 -7.07 -18.99
C LEU A 59 16.16 -7.91 -18.45
N CYS A 60 16.42 -9.07 -19.03
CA CYS A 60 17.54 -9.93 -18.65
C CYS A 60 18.91 -9.25 -18.83
N ALA A 61 19.08 -8.46 -19.89
CA ALA A 61 20.28 -7.67 -20.09
C ALA A 61 20.50 -6.60 -19.01
N ARG A 62 19.41 -6.00 -18.51
CA ARG A 62 19.47 -4.94 -17.51
C ARG A 62 19.54 -5.47 -16.06
N GLU A 63 18.76 -6.47 -15.73
CA GLU A 63 18.54 -6.94 -14.35
C GLU A 63 19.20 -8.30 -14.04
N GLY A 64 19.74 -8.96 -15.06
CA GLY A 64 20.24 -10.34 -15.01
C GLY A 64 19.11 -11.35 -15.25
N ALA A 65 19.43 -12.44 -15.93
CA ALA A 65 18.52 -13.56 -16.11
C ALA A 65 18.38 -14.35 -14.79
N SER A 66 17.16 -14.73 -14.42
CA SER A 66 16.95 -15.59 -13.26
C SER A 66 17.45 -17.02 -13.54
N PRO A 67 18.31 -17.61 -12.70
CA PRO A 67 18.79 -18.98 -12.87
C PRO A 67 17.66 -20.02 -12.72
N LEU A 68 16.54 -19.63 -12.11
CA LEU A 68 15.34 -20.47 -12.00
C LEU A 68 14.69 -20.74 -13.37
N VAL A 69 14.74 -19.78 -14.31
CA VAL A 69 14.09 -19.90 -15.62
C VAL A 69 14.90 -20.83 -16.53
N LYS A 70 14.35 -22.00 -16.84
CA LYS A 70 14.97 -22.99 -17.74
C LYS A 70 14.45 -22.91 -19.17
N ARG A 71 13.22 -22.42 -19.36
CA ARG A 71 12.58 -22.25 -20.67
C ARG A 71 11.63 -21.08 -20.68
N VAL A 72 11.54 -20.40 -21.80
CA VAL A 72 10.54 -19.35 -22.07
C VAL A 72 9.70 -19.80 -23.26
N VAL A 73 8.37 -19.69 -23.13
CA VAL A 73 7.43 -20.11 -24.19
C VAL A 73 6.34 -19.05 -24.39
N ALA A 74 5.78 -19.03 -25.60
CA ALA A 74 4.64 -18.19 -25.90
C ALA A 74 3.37 -18.74 -25.25
N GLY A 75 2.60 -17.88 -24.60
CA GLY A 75 1.25 -18.17 -24.12
C GLY A 75 0.21 -18.15 -25.24
N GLY A 76 -1.02 -18.54 -24.88
CA GLY A 76 -2.17 -18.44 -25.76
C GLY A 76 -2.94 -17.11 -25.56
N ASP A 77 -4.07 -17.00 -26.24
CA ASP A 77 -4.98 -15.85 -26.22
C ASP A 77 -5.76 -15.70 -24.88
N CYS A 78 -5.79 -16.75 -24.06
CA CYS A 78 -6.39 -16.76 -22.74
C CYS A 78 -5.47 -17.43 -21.70
N ARG A 79 -5.82 -17.28 -20.39
CA ARG A 79 -5.01 -17.84 -19.29
C ARG A 79 -4.91 -19.38 -19.41
N ARG A 80 -6.00 -20.07 -19.66
CA ARG A 80 -6.04 -21.53 -19.79
C ARG A 80 -5.09 -22.02 -20.89
N ARG A 81 -5.12 -21.41 -22.09
CA ARG A 81 -4.21 -21.77 -23.19
C ARG A 81 -2.75 -21.44 -22.86
N SER A 82 -2.50 -20.35 -22.15
CA SER A 82 -1.16 -20.01 -21.67
C SER A 82 -0.62 -21.06 -20.68
N VAL A 83 -1.45 -21.53 -19.74
CA VAL A 83 -1.08 -22.63 -18.84
C VAL A 83 -0.80 -23.91 -19.62
N ARG A 84 -1.64 -24.27 -20.61
CA ARG A 84 -1.38 -25.43 -21.47
C ARG A 84 -0.04 -25.35 -22.21
N SER A 85 0.28 -24.22 -22.80
CA SER A 85 1.58 -24.01 -23.46
C SER A 85 2.73 -24.26 -22.49
N GLY A 86 2.61 -23.73 -21.27
CA GLY A 86 3.61 -23.95 -20.20
C GLY A 86 3.71 -25.41 -19.78
N LEU A 87 2.59 -26.11 -19.61
CA LEU A 87 2.55 -27.53 -19.24
C LEU A 87 3.16 -28.43 -20.33
N ALA A 88 2.92 -28.12 -21.60
CA ALA A 88 3.52 -28.84 -22.74
C ALA A 88 5.04 -28.65 -22.84
N ALA A 89 5.57 -27.56 -22.28
CA ALA A 89 7.00 -27.27 -22.29
C ALA A 89 7.76 -27.85 -21.07
N LEU A 90 7.05 -28.43 -20.11
CA LEU A 90 7.68 -29.11 -18.96
C LEU A 90 8.33 -30.41 -19.40
N PRO A 91 9.50 -30.77 -18.86
CA PRO A 91 10.08 -32.09 -19.01
C PRO A 91 9.12 -33.21 -18.54
N GLU A 92 9.24 -34.40 -19.12
CA GLU A 92 8.34 -35.53 -18.83
C GLU A 92 8.47 -36.04 -17.38
N GLU A 93 9.66 -35.93 -16.81
CA GLU A 93 9.99 -36.36 -15.46
C GLU A 93 9.42 -35.45 -14.36
N VAL A 94 8.76 -34.34 -14.70
CA VAL A 94 8.16 -33.44 -13.71
C VAL A 94 6.94 -34.06 -13.06
N GLU A 95 7.06 -34.41 -11.79
CA GLU A 95 5.97 -34.99 -11.00
C GLU A 95 4.98 -33.93 -10.46
N ILE A 96 5.53 -32.79 -10.00
CA ILE A 96 4.75 -31.72 -9.33
C ILE A 96 4.96 -30.41 -10.09
N VAL A 97 3.89 -29.72 -10.39
CA VAL A 97 3.92 -28.40 -11.03
C VAL A 97 3.20 -27.35 -10.19
N ALA A 98 3.90 -26.26 -9.89
CA ALA A 98 3.33 -25.06 -9.30
C ALA A 98 3.00 -24.05 -10.41
N VAL A 99 1.76 -23.63 -10.52
CA VAL A 99 1.31 -22.56 -11.42
C VAL A 99 1.24 -21.25 -10.63
N HIS A 100 2.02 -20.26 -11.05
CA HIS A 100 2.10 -18.98 -10.37
C HIS A 100 1.91 -17.81 -11.31
N ASP A 101 1.11 -16.83 -10.89
CA ASP A 101 0.90 -15.59 -11.63
C ASP A 101 2.12 -14.66 -11.42
N ALA A 102 2.82 -14.28 -12.49
CA ALA A 102 3.95 -13.34 -12.43
C ALA A 102 3.61 -11.97 -11.81
N ALA A 103 2.33 -11.62 -11.79
CA ALA A 103 1.82 -10.41 -11.18
C ALA A 103 1.67 -10.48 -9.64
N ARG A 104 2.17 -11.53 -8.98
CA ARG A 104 2.22 -11.69 -7.53
C ARG A 104 3.68 -11.73 -7.03
N PRO A 105 4.38 -10.60 -7.02
CA PRO A 105 5.81 -10.55 -6.70
C PRO A 105 6.13 -10.74 -5.20
N PHE A 106 5.11 -10.78 -4.34
CA PHE A 106 5.25 -10.82 -2.89
C PHE A 106 4.96 -12.19 -2.26
N VAL A 107 4.97 -13.25 -3.08
CA VAL A 107 4.79 -14.60 -2.56
C VAL A 107 5.90 -14.93 -1.53
N SER A 108 5.51 -15.43 -0.36
CA SER A 108 6.51 -15.86 0.64
C SER A 108 7.14 -17.19 0.26
N PRO A 109 8.43 -17.41 0.57
CA PRO A 109 9.09 -18.71 0.39
C PRO A 109 8.34 -19.84 1.10
N GLU A 110 7.75 -19.56 2.26
CA GLU A 110 6.93 -20.48 3.04
C GLU A 110 5.69 -20.93 2.25
N ALA A 111 4.98 -19.99 1.62
CA ALA A 111 3.80 -20.32 0.82
C ALA A 111 4.15 -21.27 -0.35
N VAL A 112 5.29 -21.07 -1.00
CA VAL A 112 5.74 -21.97 -2.07
C VAL A 112 6.05 -23.37 -1.52
N ARG A 113 6.83 -23.45 -0.41
CA ARG A 113 7.17 -24.73 0.21
C ARG A 113 5.94 -25.51 0.65
N GLU A 114 5.00 -24.86 1.34
CA GLU A 114 3.80 -25.49 1.84
C GLU A 114 2.91 -26.01 0.72
N THR A 115 2.76 -25.28 -0.40
CA THR A 115 1.97 -25.76 -1.54
C THR A 115 2.62 -26.96 -2.21
N VAL A 116 3.96 -26.99 -2.35
CA VAL A 116 4.69 -28.13 -2.90
C VAL A 116 4.59 -29.36 -2.00
N GLN A 117 4.76 -29.21 -0.68
CA GLN A 117 4.63 -30.30 0.28
C GLN A 117 3.20 -30.87 0.28
N SER A 118 2.19 -30.00 0.23
CA SER A 118 0.80 -30.42 0.15
C SER A 118 0.52 -31.20 -1.14
N ALA A 119 1.01 -30.72 -2.28
CA ALA A 119 0.83 -31.40 -3.56
C ALA A 119 1.51 -32.78 -3.60
N ARG A 120 2.72 -32.89 -3.04
CA ARG A 120 3.41 -34.20 -2.92
C ARG A 120 2.63 -35.19 -2.07
N LYS A 121 1.95 -34.72 -1.02
CA LYS A 121 1.24 -35.57 -0.08
C LYS A 121 -0.18 -35.90 -0.53
N TRP A 122 -0.88 -34.92 -1.16
CA TRP A 122 -2.30 -34.99 -1.41
C TRP A 122 -2.69 -34.80 -2.87
N GLY A 123 -1.71 -34.62 -3.77
CA GLY A 123 -1.93 -34.35 -5.20
C GLY A 123 -2.27 -32.90 -5.52
N SER A 124 -2.49 -32.05 -4.51
CA SER A 124 -2.73 -30.61 -4.69
C SER A 124 -2.34 -29.79 -3.47
N GLY A 125 -2.02 -28.51 -3.69
CA GLY A 125 -1.76 -27.53 -2.65
C GLY A 125 -2.01 -26.13 -3.22
N VAL A 126 -3.01 -25.42 -2.72
CA VAL A 126 -3.45 -24.13 -3.22
C VAL A 126 -3.40 -23.11 -2.12
N ILE A 127 -2.56 -22.08 -2.29
CA ILE A 127 -2.44 -21.03 -1.27
C ILE A 127 -3.73 -20.21 -1.18
N SER A 128 -4.17 -19.93 0.04
CA SER A 128 -5.38 -19.17 0.29
C SER A 128 -5.30 -18.37 1.59
N THR A 129 -6.11 -17.32 1.68
CA THR A 129 -6.27 -16.51 2.90
C THR A 129 -7.73 -16.52 3.36
N PRO A 130 -8.01 -16.31 4.66
CA PRO A 130 -9.36 -16.03 5.12
C PRO A 130 -9.93 -14.78 4.44
N VAL A 131 -11.23 -14.77 4.21
CA VAL A 131 -11.92 -13.58 3.70
C VAL A 131 -12.21 -12.64 4.86
N THR A 132 -11.73 -11.40 4.78
CA THR A 132 -11.90 -10.36 5.81
C THR A 132 -13.14 -9.50 5.57
N ASP A 133 -13.49 -9.26 4.30
CA ASP A 133 -14.65 -8.46 3.91
C ASP A 133 -15.97 -9.22 4.07
N THR A 134 -17.07 -8.47 4.14
CA THR A 134 -18.42 -9.06 4.04
C THR A 134 -18.73 -9.37 2.59
N ILE A 135 -18.86 -10.64 2.25
CA ILE A 135 -19.18 -11.09 0.89
C ILE A 135 -20.68 -11.19 0.68
N LYS A 136 -21.16 -10.58 -0.39
CA LYS A 136 -22.55 -10.67 -0.84
C LYS A 136 -22.61 -11.48 -2.14
N ARG A 137 -23.49 -12.48 -2.18
CA ARG A 137 -23.89 -13.11 -3.43
C ARG A 137 -25.06 -12.32 -4.02
N VAL A 138 -24.94 -11.91 -5.29
CA VAL A 138 -25.99 -11.20 -6.01
C VAL A 138 -26.59 -12.16 -7.03
N GLY A 139 -27.85 -12.46 -6.91
CA GLY A 139 -28.60 -13.31 -7.84
C GLY A 139 -28.87 -12.58 -9.18
N PRO A 140 -29.28 -13.32 -10.23
CA PRO A 140 -29.64 -12.72 -11.52
C PRO A 140 -30.80 -11.73 -11.46
N ASP A 141 -31.66 -11.88 -10.48
CA ASP A 141 -32.80 -11.02 -10.17
C ASP A 141 -32.45 -9.80 -9.28
N GLY A 142 -31.18 -9.65 -8.94
CA GLY A 142 -30.70 -8.60 -8.02
C GLY A 142 -30.87 -8.93 -6.53
N ALA A 143 -31.40 -10.11 -6.18
CA ALA A 143 -31.48 -10.56 -4.79
C ALA A 143 -30.08 -10.65 -4.16
N VAL A 144 -29.96 -10.20 -2.91
CA VAL A 144 -28.66 -10.12 -2.21
C VAL A 144 -28.67 -11.03 -0.99
N GLU A 145 -27.70 -11.94 -0.94
CA GLU A 145 -27.44 -12.83 0.20
C GLU A 145 -26.08 -12.57 0.83
N THR A 146 -26.01 -12.49 2.14
CA THR A 146 -24.72 -12.42 2.87
C THR A 146 -24.19 -13.82 3.09
N LEU A 147 -22.98 -14.09 2.59
CA LEU A 147 -22.34 -15.38 2.81
C LEU A 147 -21.61 -15.39 4.16
N ASP A 148 -21.56 -16.56 4.79
CA ASP A 148 -20.75 -16.78 5.99
C ASP A 148 -19.27 -16.80 5.59
N ARG A 149 -18.56 -15.69 5.86
CA ARG A 149 -17.14 -15.52 5.49
C ARG A 149 -16.22 -16.52 6.19
N SER A 150 -16.63 -17.12 7.33
CA SER A 150 -15.83 -18.13 8.02
C SER A 150 -15.61 -19.39 7.19
N GLN A 151 -16.52 -19.66 6.24
CA GLN A 151 -16.48 -20.78 5.29
C GLN A 151 -15.82 -20.41 3.97
N LEU A 152 -15.43 -19.16 3.78
CA LEU A 152 -14.85 -18.68 2.52
C LEU A 152 -13.34 -18.53 2.62
N ARG A 153 -12.66 -18.77 1.50
CA ARG A 153 -11.22 -18.52 1.34
C ARG A 153 -10.98 -17.75 0.06
N ALA A 154 -10.12 -16.76 0.12
CA ALA A 154 -9.61 -16.09 -1.06
C ALA A 154 -8.43 -16.89 -1.61
N VAL A 155 -8.61 -17.48 -2.78
CA VAL A 155 -7.61 -18.33 -3.44
C VAL A 155 -6.60 -17.44 -4.17
N GLN A 156 -5.33 -17.79 -4.05
CA GLN A 156 -4.21 -17.11 -4.67
C GLN A 156 -3.38 -18.10 -5.51
N THR A 157 -2.19 -17.70 -5.94
CA THR A 157 -1.16 -18.58 -6.47
C THR A 157 0.13 -18.46 -5.65
N PRO A 158 0.94 -19.54 -5.50
CA PRO A 158 1.00 -20.75 -6.29
C PRO A 158 -0.21 -21.69 -6.09
N GLN A 159 -0.63 -22.31 -7.20
CA GLN A 159 -1.53 -23.45 -7.23
C GLN A 159 -0.71 -24.65 -7.70
N THR A 160 -0.49 -25.61 -6.84
CA THR A 160 0.47 -26.68 -7.05
C THR A 160 -0.25 -28.03 -7.14
N PHE A 161 0.10 -28.82 -8.13
CA PHE A 161 -0.61 -30.05 -8.44
C PHE A 161 0.34 -31.18 -8.88
N ASP A 162 -0.15 -32.41 -8.81
CA ASP A 162 0.34 -33.52 -9.59
C ASP A 162 0.32 -33.14 -11.07
N CYS A 163 1.48 -33.20 -11.72
CA CYS A 163 1.68 -32.68 -13.07
C CYS A 163 0.86 -33.45 -14.12
N ALA A 164 0.85 -34.80 -13.99
CA ALA A 164 0.11 -35.65 -14.94
C ALA A 164 -1.38 -35.39 -14.84
N LYS A 165 -1.92 -35.28 -13.63
CA LYS A 165 -3.35 -34.97 -13.42
C LYS A 165 -3.73 -33.61 -13.95
N LEU A 166 -2.90 -32.58 -13.71
CA LEU A 166 -3.19 -31.25 -14.22
C LEU A 166 -3.16 -31.20 -15.76
N LYS A 167 -2.18 -31.87 -16.40
CA LYS A 167 -2.12 -32.01 -17.86
C LYS A 167 -3.40 -32.65 -18.39
N ALA A 168 -3.81 -33.79 -17.82
CA ALA A 168 -5.03 -34.51 -18.22
C ALA A 168 -6.31 -33.67 -18.00
N ALA A 169 -6.39 -32.90 -16.92
CA ALA A 169 -7.50 -31.98 -16.69
C ALA A 169 -7.60 -30.90 -17.78
N HIS A 170 -6.49 -30.29 -18.16
CA HIS A 170 -6.45 -29.32 -19.26
C HIS A 170 -6.81 -29.90 -20.63
N GLU A 171 -6.39 -31.14 -20.93
CA GLU A 171 -6.73 -31.82 -22.15
C GLU A 171 -8.24 -32.13 -22.23
N ARG A 172 -8.81 -32.65 -21.16
CA ARG A 172 -10.25 -32.92 -21.05
C ARG A 172 -11.07 -31.65 -21.16
N ALA A 173 -10.69 -30.58 -20.47
CA ALA A 173 -11.38 -29.30 -20.53
C ALA A 173 -11.38 -28.70 -21.96
N GLU A 174 -10.30 -28.87 -22.71
CA GLU A 174 -10.26 -28.45 -24.11
C GLU A 174 -11.20 -29.26 -24.99
N ALA A 175 -11.23 -30.59 -24.80
CA ALA A 175 -12.11 -31.49 -25.58
C ALA A 175 -13.59 -31.24 -25.26
N GLU A 176 -13.92 -30.94 -24.00
CA GLU A 176 -15.29 -30.74 -23.52
C GLU A 176 -15.76 -29.27 -23.66
N GLY A 177 -14.87 -28.34 -24.02
CA GLY A 177 -15.16 -26.88 -24.05
C GLY A 177 -15.44 -26.30 -22.68
N PHE A 178 -14.96 -26.94 -21.59
CA PHE A 178 -15.12 -26.46 -20.22
C PHE A 178 -14.14 -25.35 -19.94
N ASP A 179 -14.62 -24.27 -19.36
CA ASP A 179 -13.79 -23.14 -18.93
C ASP A 179 -13.87 -22.95 -17.40
N ALA A 180 -12.74 -22.73 -16.77
CA ALA A 180 -12.60 -22.53 -15.32
C ALA A 180 -11.90 -21.20 -15.03
N THR A 181 -12.20 -20.62 -13.89
CA THR A 181 -11.62 -19.34 -13.46
C THR A 181 -10.12 -19.44 -13.17
N ASP A 182 -9.67 -20.61 -12.69
CA ASP A 182 -8.28 -20.90 -12.36
C ASP A 182 -7.99 -22.42 -12.45
N ASP A 183 -6.74 -22.80 -12.16
CA ASP A 183 -6.32 -24.21 -12.24
C ASP A 183 -6.88 -25.04 -11.07
N ALA A 184 -7.16 -24.38 -9.92
CA ALA A 184 -7.80 -25.05 -8.80
C ALA A 184 -9.24 -25.47 -9.14
N ALA A 185 -10.04 -24.56 -9.68
CA ALA A 185 -11.41 -24.87 -10.12
C ALA A 185 -11.43 -25.95 -11.24
N LEU A 186 -10.45 -25.92 -12.14
CA LEU A 186 -10.30 -26.94 -13.16
C LEU A 186 -9.99 -28.31 -12.54
N PHE A 187 -9.06 -28.37 -11.59
CA PHE A 187 -8.68 -29.60 -10.90
C PHE A 187 -9.84 -30.15 -10.05
N GLU A 188 -10.58 -29.26 -9.37
CA GLU A 188 -11.78 -29.63 -8.60
C GLU A 188 -12.84 -30.29 -9.48
N HIS A 189 -13.08 -29.74 -10.67
CA HIS A 189 -14.09 -30.28 -11.60
C HIS A 189 -13.82 -31.73 -11.98
N TYR A 190 -12.55 -32.10 -12.19
CA TYR A 190 -12.19 -33.44 -12.65
C TYR A 190 -11.80 -34.41 -11.54
N TYR A 191 -11.37 -33.93 -10.38
CA TYR A 191 -10.83 -34.75 -9.30
C TYR A 191 -11.53 -34.52 -7.94
N GLY A 192 -12.58 -33.70 -7.90
CA GLY A 192 -13.50 -33.56 -6.78
C GLY A 192 -13.11 -32.50 -5.74
N SER A 193 -11.83 -32.31 -5.43
CA SER A 193 -11.41 -31.28 -4.47
C SER A 193 -9.93 -30.94 -4.57
N VAL A 194 -9.54 -29.79 -4.03
CA VAL A 194 -8.15 -29.37 -3.83
C VAL A 194 -7.84 -29.17 -2.35
N ARG A 195 -6.58 -29.27 -1.97
CA ARG A 195 -6.11 -28.92 -0.63
C ARG A 195 -5.75 -27.44 -0.57
N LEU A 196 -6.49 -26.69 0.24
CA LEU A 196 -6.16 -25.32 0.56
C LEU A 196 -5.05 -25.28 1.62
N VAL A 197 -4.10 -24.39 1.42
CA VAL A 197 -2.92 -24.17 2.27
C VAL A 197 -2.95 -22.72 2.76
N THR A 198 -2.57 -22.52 4.00
CA THR A 198 -2.29 -21.19 4.57
C THR A 198 -0.82 -21.13 4.94
N ALA A 199 -0.17 -19.98 4.75
CA ALA A 199 1.23 -19.79 5.09
C ALA A 199 1.45 -18.37 5.64
N PRO A 200 2.46 -18.16 6.49
CA PRO A 200 2.87 -16.82 6.91
C PRO A 200 3.16 -15.92 5.71
N GLY A 201 2.65 -14.69 5.75
CA GLY A 201 2.83 -13.71 4.67
C GLY A 201 1.93 -13.91 3.44
N ALA A 202 0.96 -14.83 3.49
CA ALA A 202 0.00 -15.01 2.40
C ALA A 202 -0.87 -13.76 2.16
N GLU A 203 -1.11 -12.96 3.19
CA GLU A 203 -1.85 -11.69 3.09
C GLU A 203 -1.11 -10.68 2.20
N ALA A 204 0.23 -10.65 2.25
CA ALA A 204 1.05 -9.77 1.42
C ALA A 204 1.13 -10.23 -0.05
N ASN A 205 0.70 -11.45 -0.38
CA ASN A 205 0.78 -12.02 -1.73
C ASN A 205 -0.31 -11.46 -2.67
N ILE A 206 -0.44 -10.15 -2.72
CA ILE A 206 -1.42 -9.46 -3.56
C ILE A 206 -1.11 -9.64 -5.05
N LYS A 207 -2.16 -9.63 -5.87
CA LYS A 207 -2.04 -9.62 -7.33
C LYS A 207 -2.09 -8.18 -7.84
N LEU A 208 -1.02 -7.69 -8.40
CA LEU A 208 -0.97 -6.38 -9.04
C LEU A 208 -1.85 -6.40 -10.30
N THR A 209 -2.98 -5.71 -10.25
CA THR A 209 -4.01 -5.80 -11.32
C THR A 209 -4.43 -4.43 -11.84
N ASN A 210 -4.64 -3.46 -10.94
CA ASN A 210 -5.20 -2.15 -11.23
C ASN A 210 -4.12 -1.05 -11.13
N PRO A 211 -4.31 0.13 -11.74
CA PRO A 211 -3.37 1.25 -11.62
C PRO A 211 -3.05 1.60 -10.17
N ALA A 212 -4.05 1.62 -9.29
CA ALA A 212 -3.89 1.91 -7.87
C ALA A 212 -2.90 0.97 -7.15
N ASP A 213 -2.77 -0.30 -7.58
CA ASP A 213 -1.80 -1.24 -7.01
C ASP A 213 -0.36 -0.77 -7.28
N PHE A 214 -0.10 -0.20 -8.47
CA PHE A 214 1.22 0.30 -8.88
C PHE A 214 1.51 1.67 -8.28
N GLU A 215 0.50 2.52 -8.11
CA GLU A 215 0.63 3.81 -7.42
C GLU A 215 1.05 3.58 -5.96
N LYS A 216 0.40 2.65 -5.25
CA LYS A 216 0.80 2.27 -3.87
C LYS A 216 2.26 1.82 -3.80
N LEU A 217 2.74 1.03 -4.77
CA LEU A 217 4.14 0.60 -4.83
C LEU A 217 5.11 1.76 -5.06
N SER A 218 4.69 2.77 -5.83
CA SER A 218 5.56 3.90 -6.24
C SER A 218 5.66 4.98 -5.17
N ARG A 219 4.79 4.99 -4.16
CA ARG A 219 4.82 6.00 -3.09
C ARG A 219 6.07 5.84 -2.23
N PRO A 220 6.76 6.94 -1.88
CA PRO A 220 7.80 6.89 -0.84
C PRO A 220 7.22 6.33 0.46
N ALA A 221 7.94 5.40 1.10
CA ALA A 221 7.47 4.80 2.36
C ALA A 221 7.33 5.85 3.48
N MET A 222 8.16 6.90 3.45
CA MET A 222 8.19 7.98 4.44
C MET A 222 8.38 9.33 3.76
N ARG A 223 7.80 10.38 4.35
CA ARG A 223 8.01 11.78 3.99
C ARG A 223 8.18 12.61 5.26
N ILE A 224 9.08 13.57 5.23
CA ILE A 224 9.30 14.51 6.33
C ILE A 224 9.00 15.92 5.86
N GLY A 225 8.39 16.71 6.73
CA GLY A 225 8.22 18.13 6.51
C GLY A 225 8.48 18.91 7.78
N SER A 226 8.83 20.19 7.62
CA SER A 226 8.99 21.16 8.69
C SER A 226 8.14 22.38 8.40
N GLY A 227 7.64 23.01 9.47
CA GLY A 227 6.91 24.25 9.38
C GLY A 227 7.36 25.22 10.47
N TYR A 228 7.24 26.48 10.19
CA TYR A 228 7.52 27.58 11.11
C TYR A 228 6.47 28.66 10.92
N ASP A 229 5.96 29.20 12.03
CA ASP A 229 5.06 30.34 12.00
C ASP A 229 5.30 31.26 13.19
N ALA A 230 4.96 32.53 13.05
CA ALA A 230 5.13 33.53 14.09
C ALA A 230 4.02 34.58 14.02
N HIS A 231 3.41 34.86 15.16
CA HIS A 231 2.35 35.85 15.29
C HIS A 231 2.65 36.87 16.39
N ARG A 232 2.21 38.12 16.13
CA ARG A 232 2.33 39.22 17.09
C ARG A 232 1.31 39.02 18.23
N LEU A 233 1.71 39.41 19.47
CA LEU A 233 0.79 39.54 20.61
C LEU A 233 0.01 40.84 20.53
N ALA A 234 -1.32 40.77 20.65
CA ALA A 234 -2.27 41.89 20.60
C ALA A 234 -3.24 41.85 21.79
N GLU A 235 -3.71 43.03 22.20
CA GLU A 235 -4.75 43.11 23.21
C GLU A 235 -6.14 42.73 22.65
N GLY A 236 -7.03 42.30 23.55
CA GLY A 236 -8.42 41.99 23.17
C GLY A 236 -8.61 40.69 22.42
N ARG A 237 -7.56 39.87 22.28
CA ARG A 237 -7.64 38.54 21.67
C ARG A 237 -7.31 37.48 22.73
N LYS A 238 -7.92 36.30 22.53
CA LYS A 238 -7.57 35.10 23.29
C LYS A 238 -6.26 34.53 22.80
N LEU A 239 -5.48 33.94 23.69
CA LEU A 239 -4.28 33.19 23.35
C LEU A 239 -4.68 31.73 23.15
N ILE A 240 -4.77 31.31 21.89
CA ILE A 240 -5.07 29.90 21.53
C ILE A 240 -3.77 29.24 21.06
N LEU A 241 -3.41 28.09 21.68
CA LEU A 241 -2.24 27.29 21.29
C LEU A 241 -2.61 25.80 21.30
N CYS A 242 -2.42 25.12 20.16
CA CYS A 242 -2.86 23.74 19.93
C CYS A 242 -4.34 23.52 20.26
N GLY A 243 -5.18 24.54 19.97
CA GLY A 243 -6.62 24.53 20.26
C GLY A 243 -6.98 24.75 21.74
N ILE A 244 -6.03 25.08 22.62
CA ILE A 244 -6.24 25.32 24.05
C ILE A 244 -6.25 26.84 24.30
N ASP A 245 -7.30 27.34 24.99
CA ASP A 245 -7.38 28.72 25.47
C ASP A 245 -6.47 28.88 26.69
N VAL A 246 -5.33 29.55 26.49
CA VAL A 246 -4.31 29.78 27.53
C VAL A 246 -4.57 31.16 28.17
N PRO A 247 -4.90 31.23 29.46
CA PRO A 247 -5.13 32.52 30.14
C PRO A 247 -3.93 33.46 30.03
N HIS A 248 -4.14 34.58 29.33
CA HIS A 248 -3.14 35.64 29.17
C HIS A 248 -3.85 36.97 28.83
N THR A 249 -3.21 38.09 29.14
CA THR A 249 -3.75 39.43 28.88
C THR A 249 -3.80 39.81 27.40
N ARG A 250 -2.95 39.17 26.58
CA ARG A 250 -2.86 39.36 25.14
C ARG A 250 -2.99 38.01 24.45
N GLY A 251 -3.56 37.98 23.25
CA GLY A 251 -3.58 36.82 22.37
C GLY A 251 -2.85 37.09 21.06
N LEU A 252 -2.80 36.11 20.16
CA LEU A 252 -2.11 36.25 18.89
C LEU A 252 -2.99 36.95 17.86
N ASP A 253 -2.38 37.82 17.05
CA ASP A 253 -3.03 38.53 15.96
C ASP A 253 -2.89 37.76 14.65
N GLY A 254 -4.00 37.56 13.97
CA GLY A 254 -4.07 36.85 12.68
C GLY A 254 -5.50 36.74 12.18
N HIS A 255 -5.66 36.16 10.98
CA HIS A 255 -6.94 36.09 10.29
C HIS A 255 -7.89 35.06 10.91
N SER A 256 -7.34 33.90 11.33
CA SER A 256 -8.05 32.82 12.04
C SER A 256 -8.07 33.08 13.56
N ASP A 257 -8.10 32.05 14.39
CA ASP A 257 -7.81 32.12 15.82
C ASP A 257 -6.32 32.35 16.12
N ALA A 258 -5.48 32.42 15.09
CA ALA A 258 -4.04 32.67 15.11
C ALA A 258 -3.25 31.66 15.97
N ASP A 259 -3.65 30.38 15.96
CA ASP A 259 -2.91 29.32 16.66
C ASP A 259 -1.61 29.00 15.90
N VAL A 260 -0.56 29.71 16.26
CA VAL A 260 0.75 29.62 15.62
C VAL A 260 1.34 28.21 15.65
N ALA A 261 1.02 27.41 16.67
CA ALA A 261 1.53 26.05 16.81
C ALA A 261 0.84 25.10 15.81
N VAL A 262 -0.47 25.25 15.63
CA VAL A 262 -1.23 24.48 14.64
C VAL A 262 -0.88 24.90 13.20
N HIS A 263 -0.64 26.21 12.97
CA HIS A 263 -0.19 26.70 11.66
C HIS A 263 1.16 26.09 11.26
N ALA A 264 2.15 26.14 12.15
CA ALA A 264 3.45 25.50 11.90
C ALA A 264 3.32 23.98 11.65
N LEU A 265 2.40 23.31 12.36
CA LEU A 265 2.15 21.89 12.16
C LEU A 265 1.49 21.61 10.79
N MET A 266 0.52 22.42 10.37
CA MET A 266 -0.12 22.30 9.05
C MET A 266 0.90 22.49 7.93
N ASP A 267 1.80 23.47 8.03
CA ASP A 267 2.87 23.70 7.08
C ASP A 267 3.85 22.50 7.03
N ALA A 268 4.16 21.90 8.17
CA ALA A 268 4.98 20.69 8.21
C ALA A 268 4.31 19.54 7.46
N LEU A 269 3.01 19.34 7.62
CA LEU A 269 2.25 18.28 6.97
C LEU A 269 2.14 18.50 5.46
N LEU A 270 1.76 19.72 5.03
CA LEU A 270 1.66 20.10 3.62
C LEU A 270 3.02 20.07 2.93
N GLY A 271 4.06 20.57 3.60
CA GLY A 271 5.44 20.53 3.10
C GLY A 271 5.95 19.11 2.89
N ALA A 272 5.63 18.17 3.79
CA ALA A 272 5.95 16.75 3.62
C ALA A 272 5.33 16.15 2.34
N LEU A 273 4.15 16.62 1.95
CA LEU A 273 3.45 16.19 0.72
C LEU A 273 3.95 16.91 -0.54
N GLY A 274 4.61 18.08 -0.39
CA GLY A 274 4.96 18.97 -1.50
C GLY A 274 3.79 19.84 -1.96
N GLU A 275 2.78 20.04 -1.09
CA GLU A 275 1.54 20.79 -1.39
C GLU A 275 1.66 22.31 -1.11
N GLY A 276 2.84 22.80 -0.77
CA GLY A 276 3.07 24.21 -0.42
C GLY A 276 2.79 24.49 1.04
N ASP A 277 2.13 25.58 1.34
CA ASP A 277 1.83 26.08 2.68
C ASP A 277 0.33 26.28 2.92
N ILE A 278 -0.03 26.66 4.16
CA ILE A 278 -1.44 26.89 4.55
C ILE A 278 -2.05 28.06 3.77
N GLY A 279 -1.29 29.08 3.38
CA GLY A 279 -1.81 30.23 2.62
C GLY A 279 -2.31 29.85 1.23
N ARG A 280 -1.75 28.80 0.63
CA ARG A 280 -2.23 28.27 -0.65
C ARG A 280 -3.60 27.58 -0.53
N HIS A 281 -3.85 26.89 0.58
CA HIS A 281 -5.09 26.12 0.81
C HIS A 281 -6.17 26.94 1.50
N PHE A 282 -5.78 27.88 2.34
CA PHE A 282 -6.68 28.71 3.17
C PHE A 282 -6.29 30.19 3.09
N PRO A 283 -6.48 30.84 1.93
CA PRO A 283 -6.02 32.22 1.72
C PRO A 283 -6.74 33.21 2.65
N ASP A 284 -5.99 34.13 3.23
CA ASP A 284 -6.54 35.19 4.10
C ASP A 284 -7.54 36.10 3.40
N SER A 285 -7.57 36.10 2.07
CA SER A 285 -8.54 36.85 1.27
C SER A 285 -9.95 36.23 1.26
N ASP A 286 -10.10 34.97 1.70
CA ASP A 286 -11.38 34.30 1.76
C ASP A 286 -12.08 34.56 3.11
N PRO A 287 -13.24 35.26 3.10
CA PRO A 287 -13.99 35.55 4.33
C PRO A 287 -14.45 34.30 5.11
N ALA A 288 -14.51 33.12 4.46
CA ALA A 288 -14.90 31.87 5.10
C ALA A 288 -13.95 31.45 6.23
N TYR A 289 -12.69 31.89 6.17
CA TYR A 289 -11.67 31.52 7.15
C TYR A 289 -11.48 32.56 8.25
N LYS A 290 -12.20 33.67 8.21
CA LYS A 290 -12.10 34.74 9.23
C LYS A 290 -12.58 34.26 10.60
N GLY A 291 -11.65 34.23 11.57
CA GLY A 291 -11.92 33.78 12.95
C GLY A 291 -12.19 32.29 13.09
N ILE A 292 -11.94 31.49 12.05
CA ILE A 292 -12.09 30.04 12.12
C ILE A 292 -11.07 29.43 13.10
N SER A 293 -11.45 28.32 13.74
CA SER A 293 -10.50 27.53 14.54
C SER A 293 -9.46 26.86 13.67
N SER A 294 -8.17 27.04 13.99
CA SER A 294 -7.08 26.37 13.29
C SER A 294 -7.13 24.84 13.43
N MET A 295 -7.78 24.31 14.48
CA MET A 295 -8.03 22.86 14.60
C MET A 295 -8.96 22.34 13.50
N LEU A 296 -9.96 23.13 13.07
CA LEU A 296 -10.81 22.75 11.94
C LEU A 296 -10.05 22.79 10.61
N LEU A 297 -9.10 23.73 10.46
CA LEU A 297 -8.22 23.75 9.29
C LEU A 297 -7.26 22.53 9.30
N LEU A 298 -6.76 22.14 10.45
CA LEU A 298 -5.93 20.94 10.62
C LEU A 298 -6.70 19.67 10.20
N GLU A 299 -7.98 19.56 10.51
CA GLU A 299 -8.81 18.44 10.05
C GLU A 299 -8.89 18.36 8.51
N GLN A 300 -8.95 19.51 7.83
CA GLN A 300 -8.91 19.57 6.37
C GLN A 300 -7.54 19.19 5.82
N VAL A 301 -6.45 19.66 6.43
CA VAL A 301 -5.08 19.22 6.07
C VAL A 301 -4.93 17.72 6.27
N MET A 302 -5.46 17.15 7.35
CA MET A 302 -5.44 15.71 7.58
C MET A 302 -6.26 14.91 6.54
N LYS A 303 -7.30 15.52 5.95
CA LYS A 303 -7.99 14.93 4.80
C LYS A 303 -7.06 14.87 3.58
N ILE A 304 -6.34 15.95 3.27
CA ILE A 304 -5.34 15.98 2.19
C ILE A 304 -4.26 14.91 2.42
N VAL A 305 -3.74 14.78 3.66
CA VAL A 305 -2.76 13.74 4.02
C VAL A 305 -3.27 12.34 3.69
N ARG A 306 -4.53 12.04 4.07
CA ARG A 306 -5.15 10.74 3.78
C ARG A 306 -5.42 10.52 2.28
N GLU A 307 -5.85 11.54 1.56
CA GLU A 307 -6.08 11.47 0.10
C GLU A 307 -4.79 11.17 -0.66
N HIS A 308 -3.64 11.67 -0.17
CA HIS A 308 -2.32 11.30 -0.69
C HIS A 308 -1.87 9.88 -0.26
N GLY A 309 -2.66 9.20 0.57
CA GLY A 309 -2.38 7.84 1.05
C GLY A 309 -1.28 7.77 2.10
N TYR A 310 -1.21 8.79 2.95
CA TYR A 310 -0.30 8.83 4.09
C TYR A 310 -1.06 8.95 5.41
N GLY A 311 -0.38 8.55 6.49
CA GLY A 311 -0.75 8.84 7.86
C GLY A 311 0.41 9.52 8.59
N VAL A 312 0.12 10.15 9.72
CA VAL A 312 1.16 10.75 10.57
C VAL A 312 1.79 9.67 11.44
N ALA A 313 3.10 9.42 11.24
CA ALA A 313 3.86 8.50 12.08
C ALA A 313 4.25 9.16 13.42
N ASN A 314 4.72 10.41 13.37
CA ASN A 314 4.93 11.25 14.55
C ASN A 314 4.95 12.73 14.18
N ALA A 315 4.73 13.58 15.21
CA ALA A 315 4.90 15.04 15.12
C ALA A 315 5.57 15.57 16.37
N ASP A 316 6.43 16.58 16.18
CA ASP A 316 7.11 17.30 17.26
C ASP A 316 6.92 18.81 17.07
N VAL A 317 6.29 19.48 18.05
CA VAL A 317 5.97 20.90 18.02
C VAL A 317 6.72 21.61 19.14
N THR A 318 7.45 22.65 18.79
CA THR A 318 8.14 23.53 19.73
C THR A 318 7.50 24.91 19.70
N ILE A 319 6.99 25.36 20.85
CA ILE A 319 6.43 26.71 21.01
C ILE A 319 7.48 27.58 21.68
N VAL A 320 7.80 28.74 21.10
CA VAL A 320 8.75 29.69 21.62
C VAL A 320 7.98 30.90 22.19
N ALA A 321 7.94 31.00 23.52
CA ALA A 321 7.19 32.04 24.21
C ALA A 321 7.87 32.43 25.55
N GLN A 322 8.11 33.71 25.76
CA GLN A 322 8.63 34.21 27.04
C GLN A 322 7.57 34.11 28.15
N LYS A 323 6.33 34.45 27.82
CA LYS A 323 5.12 34.34 28.64
C LYS A 323 3.91 33.99 27.78
N PRO A 324 2.87 33.30 28.38
CA PRO A 324 2.83 32.75 29.74
C PRO A 324 3.67 31.45 29.87
N LYS A 325 3.82 30.92 31.10
CA LYS A 325 4.41 29.59 31.30
C LYS A 325 3.45 28.52 30.81
N LEU A 326 3.87 27.73 29.85
CA LEU A 326 3.00 26.77 29.15
C LEU A 326 2.98 25.35 29.75
N ALA A 327 3.87 25.04 30.71
CA ALA A 327 4.05 23.68 31.24
C ALA A 327 2.74 22.98 31.68
N ALA A 328 1.82 23.74 32.31
CA ALA A 328 0.53 23.18 32.77
C ALA A 328 -0.45 22.82 31.63
N TYR A 329 -0.26 23.40 30.44
CA TYR A 329 -1.16 23.22 29.28
C TYR A 329 -0.64 22.19 28.29
N ILE A 330 0.66 21.86 28.32
CA ILE A 330 1.29 20.91 27.39
C ILE A 330 0.55 19.56 27.31
N PRO A 331 0.11 18.92 28.40
CA PRO A 331 -0.61 17.65 28.31
C PRO A 331 -1.90 17.74 27.47
N ALA A 332 -2.70 18.80 27.69
CA ALA A 332 -3.94 19.02 26.95
C ALA A 332 -3.68 19.38 25.47
N MET A 333 -2.65 20.19 25.19
CA MET A 333 -2.19 20.52 23.84
C MET A 333 -1.81 19.25 23.08
N ARG A 334 -1.01 18.36 23.70
CA ARG A 334 -0.60 17.10 23.11
C ARG A 334 -1.80 16.20 22.80
N GLU A 335 -2.74 16.06 23.74
CA GLU A 335 -3.94 15.25 23.57
C GLU A 335 -4.81 15.74 22.40
N ASN A 336 -4.98 17.08 22.29
CA ASN A 336 -5.73 17.68 21.18
C ASN A 336 -5.11 17.37 19.82
N LEU A 337 -3.78 17.56 19.70
CA LEU A 337 -3.08 17.25 18.46
C LEU A 337 -3.07 15.75 18.17
N ALA A 338 -2.86 14.90 19.16
CA ALA A 338 -2.90 13.44 19.01
C ALA A 338 -4.23 12.96 18.42
N ARG A 339 -5.34 13.51 18.93
CA ARG A 339 -6.69 13.21 18.42
C ARG A 339 -6.87 13.66 16.96
N ALA A 340 -6.42 14.89 16.63
CA ALA A 340 -6.55 15.43 15.27
C ALA A 340 -5.68 14.66 14.26
N LEU A 341 -4.48 14.28 14.64
CA LEU A 341 -3.53 13.55 13.79
C LEU A 341 -3.80 12.05 13.70
N GLY A 342 -4.58 11.49 14.63
CA GLY A 342 -4.88 10.06 14.69
C GLY A 342 -3.69 9.21 15.15
N THR A 343 -2.78 9.76 15.94
CA THR A 343 -1.60 9.06 16.51
C THR A 343 -1.24 9.61 17.88
N ASP A 344 -0.83 8.73 18.80
CA ASP A 344 -0.33 9.13 20.12
C ASP A 344 1.14 9.58 20.10
N ALA A 345 1.84 9.41 18.99
CA ALA A 345 3.23 9.78 18.79
C ALA A 345 3.38 11.29 18.52
N VAL A 346 2.82 12.11 19.38
CA VAL A 346 2.86 13.58 19.32
C VAL A 346 3.60 14.12 20.53
N ASN A 347 4.56 15.01 20.29
CA ASN A 347 5.23 15.77 21.31
C ASN A 347 4.92 17.25 21.16
N VAL A 348 4.69 17.94 22.28
CA VAL A 348 4.60 19.40 22.38
C VAL A 348 5.55 19.84 23.48
N LYS A 349 6.40 20.81 23.19
CA LYS A 349 7.32 21.40 24.14
C LYS A 349 7.34 22.92 23.99
N ALA A 350 7.73 23.61 25.04
CA ALA A 350 7.85 25.06 25.03
C ALA A 350 9.22 25.49 25.55
N THR A 351 9.74 26.55 24.98
CA THR A 351 11.01 27.17 25.39
C THR A 351 10.91 28.70 25.41
N THR A 352 11.86 29.33 26.03
CA THR A 352 12.09 30.81 25.95
C THR A 352 13.30 31.09 25.08
N THR A 353 13.46 32.30 24.63
CA THR A 353 14.68 32.77 23.95
C THR A 353 15.64 33.49 24.90
N GLU A 354 15.48 33.29 26.22
CA GLU A 354 16.28 33.95 27.25
C GLU A 354 16.28 35.49 27.13
N ARG A 355 15.10 36.06 26.84
CA ARG A 355 14.82 37.50 26.61
C ARG A 355 15.47 38.06 25.32
N MET A 356 15.89 37.23 24.39
CA MET A 356 16.41 37.67 23.09
C MET A 356 15.31 37.65 22.03
N GLY A 357 15.36 38.59 21.09
CA GLY A 357 14.44 38.65 19.97
C GLY A 357 13.01 39.03 20.36
N PHE A 358 12.10 38.98 19.39
CA PHE A 358 10.71 39.42 19.56
C PHE A 358 9.93 38.55 20.55
N GLU A 359 10.24 37.25 20.64
CA GLU A 359 9.62 36.35 21.61
C GLU A 359 10.10 36.72 23.05
N GLY A 360 11.41 36.99 23.20
CA GLY A 360 12.00 37.34 24.46
C GLY A 360 11.54 38.71 24.98
N GLU A 361 11.21 39.65 24.08
CA GLU A 361 10.63 40.96 24.35
C GLU A 361 9.09 40.92 24.53
N GLU A 362 8.48 39.73 24.47
CA GLU A 362 7.02 39.52 24.58
C GLU A 362 6.22 40.26 23.49
N LEU A 363 6.78 40.45 22.30
CA LEU A 363 6.12 41.08 21.15
C LEU A 363 5.34 40.08 20.32
N GLY A 364 5.68 38.78 20.38
CA GLY A 364 5.07 37.71 19.65
C GLY A 364 5.37 36.33 20.23
N ILE A 365 4.77 35.32 19.63
CA ILE A 365 5.06 33.90 19.89
C ILE A 365 5.35 33.27 18.53
N SER A 366 6.35 32.41 18.48
CA SER A 366 6.62 31.58 17.32
C SER A 366 6.47 30.09 17.64
N ALA A 367 6.30 29.29 16.61
CA ALA A 367 6.31 27.84 16.72
C ALA A 367 7.05 27.20 15.55
N GLN A 368 7.66 26.06 15.83
CA GLN A 368 8.27 25.21 14.84
C GLN A 368 7.70 23.80 14.98
N ALA A 369 7.39 23.17 13.86
CA ALA A 369 6.92 21.80 13.83
C ALA A 369 7.73 20.95 12.86
N VAL A 370 7.85 19.67 13.17
CA VAL A 370 8.33 18.62 12.26
C VAL A 370 7.32 17.50 12.26
N ALA A 371 6.97 17.02 11.07
CA ALA A 371 6.07 15.87 10.92
C ALA A 371 6.73 14.80 10.06
N LEU A 372 6.61 13.54 10.48
CA LEU A 372 6.95 12.37 9.70
C LEU A 372 5.67 11.70 9.26
N LEU A 373 5.49 11.56 7.95
CA LEU A 373 4.40 10.81 7.33
C LEU A 373 4.89 9.44 6.86
N THR A 374 4.05 8.42 7.03
CA THR A 374 4.27 7.08 6.48
C THR A 374 3.13 6.71 5.54
N ALA A 375 3.44 5.96 4.49
CA ALA A 375 2.40 5.45 3.61
C ALA A 375 1.37 4.65 4.43
N ALA A 376 0.08 4.96 4.25
CA ALA A 376 -0.99 4.20 4.87
C ALA A 376 -1.03 2.77 4.28
N GLU A 377 -1.24 1.78 5.13
CA GLU A 377 -1.34 0.37 4.74
C GLU A 377 -2.57 0.08 3.86
#